data_18167c2432c32d6c5519a313186a6076
#
_entry.id   18167c2432c32d6c5519a313186a6076
#
_cell.length_a   1.000
_cell.length_b   1.000
_cell.length_c   1.000
_cell.angle_alpha   90.00
_cell.angle_beta   90.00
_cell.angle_gamma   90.00
#
_symmetry.space_group_name_H-M   'P 1'
#
loop_
_entity.id
_entity.type
_entity.pdbx_description
1 polymer ?
#
loop_
_entity_poly.entity_id
_entity_poly.type
_entity_poly.pdbx_seq_one_letter_code
_entity_poly.pdbx_strand_id
1 'polypeptide(L)'
;VLNYQLIKTNDLLWSVNLNMRHMTTKYKEIGNSLGIYNDANKSRNLTRYYDGGSPYDLWAVRSNGIDPMTGREVFLTKNGNQTFQHNYDDEVVCGNSEPDLEGVFGTSFYYKGFTAAVNFRYRIGGQIFMNTLYNKVENITTSKLLENQDKRALHDRWQYVGHEAKFKAISQTETTPISSRFIEDNNVLTGESISIGYENNGDWLKKFGASSLTFKAYMNEFFRLSTVKNERGIDYPYARSVSFSLGLRF
;
A
#
# COMPACT_ATOMS: atom_id res chain seq x y z
N VAL A 1 4.30 0.10 -22.74
CA VAL A 1 2.99 -0.58 -22.88
C VAL A 1 3.12 -1.61 -23.99
N LEU A 2 2.73 -2.85 -23.70
CA LEU A 2 2.68 -3.95 -24.65
C LEU A 2 1.23 -4.46 -24.72
N ASN A 3 0.69 -4.54 -25.94
CA ASN A 3 -0.59 -5.20 -26.20
C ASN A 3 -0.33 -6.25 -27.29
N TYR A 4 -0.71 -7.49 -27.02
CA TYR A 4 -0.47 -8.59 -27.95
C TYR A 4 -1.72 -9.45 -28.12
N GLN A 5 -2.07 -9.73 -29.37
CA GLN A 5 -3.18 -10.62 -29.70
C GLN A 5 -2.64 -12.04 -29.84
N LEU A 6 -2.95 -12.89 -28.87
CA LEU A 6 -2.53 -14.30 -28.88
C LEU A 6 -3.27 -15.11 -29.94
N ILE A 7 -4.58 -14.87 -30.04
CA ILE A 7 -5.44 -15.53 -31.01
C ILE A 7 -6.38 -14.48 -31.63
N LYS A 8 -6.52 -14.53 -32.95
CA LYS A 8 -7.46 -13.71 -33.69
C LYS A 8 -8.10 -14.53 -34.81
N THR A 9 -9.36 -14.90 -34.61
CA THR A 9 -10.22 -15.51 -35.62
C THR A 9 -11.53 -14.74 -35.74
N ASN A 10 -12.42 -15.13 -36.61
CA ASN A 10 -13.74 -14.48 -36.73
C ASN A 10 -14.58 -14.62 -35.45
N ASP A 11 -14.45 -15.73 -34.74
CA ASP A 11 -15.28 -16.05 -33.56
C ASP A 11 -14.53 -15.84 -32.23
N LEU A 12 -13.20 -15.87 -32.26
CA LEU A 12 -12.37 -15.86 -31.06
C LEU A 12 -11.28 -14.80 -31.14
N LEU A 13 -11.27 -13.92 -30.14
CA LEU A 13 -10.19 -12.97 -29.91
C LEU A 13 -9.65 -13.15 -28.50
N TRP A 14 -8.36 -13.39 -28.36
CA TRP A 14 -7.65 -13.42 -27.07
C TRP A 14 -6.47 -12.48 -27.11
N SER A 15 -6.45 -11.54 -26.16
CA SER A 15 -5.43 -10.51 -26.05
C SER A 15 -4.84 -10.46 -24.66
N VAL A 16 -3.58 -10.09 -24.58
CA VAL A 16 -2.89 -9.77 -23.31
C VAL A 16 -2.34 -8.36 -23.37
N ASN A 17 -2.31 -7.70 -22.22
CA ASN A 17 -1.74 -6.38 -22.07
C ASN A 17 -0.78 -6.35 -20.89
N LEU A 18 0.29 -5.58 -21.03
CA LEU A 18 1.28 -5.33 -20.00
C LEU A 18 1.70 -3.86 -20.06
N ASN A 19 1.58 -3.19 -18.95
CA ASN A 19 2.13 -1.87 -18.72
C ASN A 19 3.14 -1.95 -17.59
N MET A 20 4.32 -1.36 -17.80
CA MET A 20 5.38 -1.29 -16.81
C MET A 20 5.89 0.15 -16.73
N ARG A 21 6.15 0.61 -15.52
CA ARG A 21 6.75 1.90 -15.23
C ARG A 21 7.84 1.72 -14.18
N HIS A 22 9.01 2.26 -14.47
CA HIS A 22 10.08 2.53 -13.53
C HIS A 22 10.33 4.03 -13.50
N MET A 23 10.47 4.63 -12.34
CA MET A 23 10.71 6.05 -12.19
C MET A 23 11.63 6.27 -10.98
N THR A 24 12.49 7.27 -11.09
CA THR A 24 13.30 7.78 -9.98
C THR A 24 13.18 9.29 -9.95
N THR A 25 12.80 9.82 -8.81
CA THR A 25 12.55 11.25 -8.62
C THR A 25 13.55 11.83 -7.63
N LYS A 26 14.18 12.97 -7.99
CA LYS A 26 15.14 13.67 -7.13
C LYS A 26 14.93 15.17 -7.15
N TYR A 27 15.12 15.81 -6.02
CA TYR A 27 15.23 17.26 -5.93
C TYR A 27 16.50 17.75 -6.60
N LYS A 28 16.39 18.85 -7.33
CA LYS A 28 17.53 19.48 -8.00
C LYS A 28 17.39 20.99 -7.92
N GLU A 29 18.50 21.66 -7.66
CA GLU A 29 18.61 23.13 -7.67
C GLU A 29 17.70 23.84 -6.65
N ILE A 30 17.39 23.19 -5.52
CA ILE A 30 16.71 23.82 -4.38
C ILE A 30 17.71 24.56 -3.45
N GLY A 31 19.02 24.40 -3.70
CA GLY A 31 20.11 25.11 -3.00
C GLY A 31 20.26 24.75 -1.53
N ASN A 32 19.68 23.61 -1.09
CA ASN A 32 19.64 23.18 0.32
C ASN A 32 19.16 24.28 1.29
N SER A 33 18.36 25.23 0.81
CA SER A 33 17.88 26.38 1.56
C SER A 33 16.81 26.08 2.60
N LEU A 34 16.25 24.85 2.56
CA LEU A 34 15.15 24.42 3.41
C LEU A 34 15.58 23.77 4.73
N GLY A 35 16.83 24.00 5.19
CA GLY A 35 17.34 23.42 6.43
C GLY A 35 16.48 23.73 7.66
N ILE A 36 16.09 24.99 7.87
CA ILE A 36 15.23 25.41 8.98
C ILE A 36 13.85 24.71 8.91
N TYR A 37 13.30 24.57 7.70
CA TYR A 37 12.03 23.87 7.51
C TYR A 37 12.17 22.39 7.80
N ASN A 38 13.24 21.74 7.35
CA ASN A 38 13.53 20.35 7.65
C ASN A 38 13.63 20.14 9.16
N ASP A 39 14.39 20.98 9.88
CA ASP A 39 14.56 20.88 11.33
C ASP A 39 13.23 21.03 12.08
N ALA A 40 12.39 21.97 11.69
CA ALA A 40 11.08 22.18 12.29
C ALA A 40 10.11 20.99 12.10
N ASN A 41 10.35 20.15 11.10
CA ASN A 41 9.50 19.00 10.76
C ASN A 41 10.05 17.63 11.19
N LYS A 42 11.24 17.57 11.81
CA LYS A 42 11.85 16.30 12.25
C LYS A 42 10.94 15.45 13.16
N SER A 43 10.12 16.07 13.99
CA SER A 43 9.18 15.39 14.88
C SER A 43 7.79 15.13 14.29
N ARG A 44 7.49 15.65 13.09
CA ARG A 44 6.13 15.67 12.53
C ARG A 44 5.92 14.75 11.34
N ASN A 45 6.92 14.63 10.49
CA ASN A 45 6.83 13.85 9.26
C ASN A 45 8.19 13.25 8.88
N LEU A 46 8.19 12.39 7.84
CA LEU A 46 9.37 11.67 7.36
C LEU A 46 10.00 12.32 6.12
N THR A 47 9.48 13.45 5.64
CA THR A 47 9.97 14.08 4.40
C THR A 47 11.01 15.16 4.72
N ARG A 48 12.14 15.15 3.98
CA ARG A 48 13.19 16.19 4.05
C ARG A 48 13.53 16.63 2.64
N TYR A 49 13.95 17.86 2.52
CA TYR A 49 14.23 18.53 1.25
C TYR A 49 15.70 18.86 1.15
N TYR A 50 16.42 18.09 0.31
CA TYR A 50 17.84 18.29 0.00
C TYR A 50 18.10 18.07 -1.48
N ASP A 51 19.06 18.79 -2.04
CA ASP A 51 19.51 18.55 -3.40
C ASP A 51 20.05 17.11 -3.53
N GLY A 52 19.57 16.37 -4.53
CA GLY A 52 19.89 14.97 -4.74
C GLY A 52 19.05 13.98 -3.93
N GLY A 53 18.31 14.41 -2.91
CA GLY A 53 17.34 13.60 -2.18
C GLY A 53 16.06 13.37 -2.99
N SER A 54 15.31 12.32 -2.62
CA SER A 54 14.01 12.04 -3.23
C SER A 54 12.86 12.63 -2.40
N PRO A 55 11.78 13.13 -3.03
CA PRO A 55 10.54 13.48 -2.33
C PRO A 55 9.88 12.27 -1.66
N TYR A 56 10.28 11.08 -2.03
CA TYR A 56 9.79 9.80 -1.52
C TYR A 56 10.68 9.20 -0.43
N ASP A 57 11.82 9.82 -0.09
CA ASP A 57 12.69 9.37 0.99
C ASP A 57 11.97 9.44 2.34
N LEU A 58 12.10 8.36 3.11
CA LEU A 58 11.55 8.24 4.46
C LEU A 58 12.67 8.45 5.47
N TRP A 59 12.69 9.63 6.04
CA TRP A 59 13.69 10.02 7.04
C TRP A 59 13.23 9.68 8.44
N ALA A 60 14.04 8.94 9.16
CA ALA A 60 13.76 8.55 10.54
C ALA A 60 15.06 8.25 11.30
N VAL A 61 14.98 8.20 12.62
CA VAL A 61 16.04 7.65 13.45
C VAL A 61 15.99 6.12 13.35
N ARG A 62 17.13 5.50 13.11
CA ARG A 62 17.21 4.03 13.03
C ARG A 62 16.89 3.41 14.38
N SER A 63 16.13 2.33 14.36
CA SER A 63 15.78 1.53 15.55
C SER A 63 16.33 0.12 15.43
N ASN A 64 16.82 -0.41 16.56
CA ASN A 64 17.20 -1.81 16.72
C ASN A 64 16.11 -2.64 17.42
N GLY A 65 14.86 -2.12 17.46
CA GLY A 65 13.72 -2.80 18.07
C GLY A 65 13.56 -2.50 19.54
N ILE A 66 12.80 -3.37 20.21
CA ILE A 66 12.52 -3.29 21.65
C ILE A 66 13.53 -4.17 22.41
N ASP A 67 14.17 -3.58 23.39
CA ASP A 67 15.08 -4.33 24.27
C ASP A 67 14.27 -5.32 25.15
N PRO A 68 14.57 -6.63 25.06
CA PRO A 68 13.83 -7.63 25.83
C PRO A 68 13.98 -7.48 27.35
N MET A 69 15.06 -6.83 27.82
CA MET A 69 15.29 -6.68 29.24
C MET A 69 14.49 -5.53 29.87
N THR A 70 14.25 -4.46 29.09
CA THR A 70 13.64 -3.24 29.62
C THR A 70 12.29 -2.89 28.99
N GLY A 71 11.96 -3.49 27.84
CA GLY A 71 10.77 -3.16 27.06
C GLY A 71 10.84 -1.78 26.39
N ARG A 72 12.01 -1.13 26.37
CA ARG A 72 12.24 0.18 25.75
C ARG A 72 12.80 0.02 24.35
N GLU A 73 12.51 0.99 23.49
CA GLU A 73 13.10 1.03 22.14
C GLU A 73 14.59 1.40 22.21
N VAL A 74 15.39 0.68 21.42
CA VAL A 74 16.82 0.94 21.23
C VAL A 74 17.00 1.66 19.90
N PHE A 75 17.55 2.86 19.94
CA PHE A 75 17.87 3.66 18.76
C PHE A 75 19.33 3.48 18.36
N LEU A 76 19.63 3.79 17.12
CA LEU A 76 21.00 3.83 16.60
C LEU A 76 21.35 5.28 16.24
N THR A 77 22.46 5.75 16.77
CA THR A 77 23.05 7.03 16.35
C THR A 77 23.50 6.96 14.87
N LYS A 78 23.84 8.11 14.26
CA LYS A 78 24.43 8.13 12.91
C LYS A 78 25.67 7.22 12.80
N ASN A 79 26.45 7.12 13.87
CA ASN A 79 27.65 6.30 13.94
C ASN A 79 27.37 4.82 14.21
N GLY A 80 26.11 4.41 14.38
CA GLY A 80 25.73 3.03 14.62
C GLY A 80 25.77 2.59 16.08
N ASN A 81 26.05 3.48 17.03
CA ASN A 81 26.03 3.15 18.46
C ASN A 81 24.61 3.03 18.97
N GLN A 82 24.37 2.06 19.84
CA GLN A 82 23.05 1.86 20.48
C GLN A 82 22.82 2.87 21.60
N THR A 83 21.59 3.35 21.73
CA THR A 83 21.15 4.26 22.77
C THR A 83 19.67 4.10 23.06
N PHE A 84 19.26 4.35 24.30
CA PHE A 84 17.85 4.46 24.69
C PHE A 84 17.29 5.89 24.54
N GLN A 85 18.13 6.85 24.17
CA GLN A 85 17.74 8.24 23.98
C GLN A 85 17.56 8.51 22.49
N HIS A 86 16.34 8.91 22.12
CA HIS A 86 16.03 9.36 20.78
C HIS A 86 16.59 10.76 20.57
N ASN A 87 17.31 10.95 19.46
CA ASN A 87 17.79 12.26 19.02
C ASN A 87 17.46 12.44 17.53
N TYR A 88 16.69 13.46 17.19
CA TYR A 88 16.36 13.78 15.80
C TYR A 88 17.57 14.13 14.93
N ASP A 89 18.71 14.50 15.52
CA ASP A 89 19.93 14.72 14.76
C ASP A 89 20.55 13.43 14.22
N ASP A 90 20.13 12.28 14.71
CA ASP A 90 20.53 10.95 14.23
C ASP A 90 19.66 10.42 13.08
N GLU A 91 18.72 11.22 12.57
CA GLU A 91 17.88 10.79 11.44
C GLU A 91 18.71 10.57 10.17
N VAL A 92 18.32 9.54 9.44
CA VAL A 92 18.87 9.18 8.13
C VAL A 92 17.75 8.72 7.21
N VAL A 93 18.04 8.55 5.93
CA VAL A 93 17.10 7.89 5.01
C VAL A 93 17.01 6.41 5.42
N CYS A 94 15.84 6.00 5.86
CA CYS A 94 15.54 4.62 6.29
C CYS A 94 14.74 3.83 5.25
N GLY A 95 14.28 4.50 4.20
CA GLY A 95 13.54 3.87 3.12
C GLY A 95 13.17 4.88 2.05
N ASN A 96 12.55 4.39 0.99
CA ASN A 96 11.99 5.21 -0.07
C ASN A 96 10.61 4.67 -0.45
N SER A 97 9.60 5.53 -0.53
CA SER A 97 8.24 5.10 -0.85
C SER A 97 7.94 5.03 -2.35
N GLU A 98 8.89 5.40 -3.21
CA GLU A 98 8.78 5.22 -4.66
C GLU A 98 9.00 3.74 -5.01
N PRO A 99 8.11 3.08 -5.77
CA PRO A 99 8.31 1.70 -6.16
C PRO A 99 9.41 1.57 -7.21
N ASP A 100 10.18 0.49 -7.17
CA ASP A 100 11.16 0.15 -8.20
C ASP A 100 10.47 -0.17 -9.53
N LEU A 101 9.31 -0.84 -9.44
CA LEU A 101 8.52 -1.22 -10.60
C LEU A 101 7.04 -1.23 -10.25
N GLU A 102 6.23 -0.59 -11.08
CA GLU A 102 4.78 -0.65 -10.97
C GLU A 102 4.12 -0.80 -12.34
N GLY A 103 2.89 -1.33 -12.35
CA GLY A 103 2.16 -1.45 -13.59
C GLY A 103 0.90 -2.27 -13.50
N VAL A 104 0.37 -2.58 -14.68
CA VAL A 104 -0.83 -3.38 -14.84
C VAL A 104 -0.56 -4.43 -15.91
N PHE A 105 -0.97 -5.66 -15.66
CA PHE A 105 -1.05 -6.71 -16.67
C PHE A 105 -2.44 -7.33 -16.65
N GLY A 106 -2.85 -7.81 -17.81
CA GLY A 106 -4.18 -8.40 -17.91
C GLY A 106 -4.39 -9.21 -19.17
N THR A 107 -5.55 -9.79 -19.24
CA THR A 107 -5.99 -10.54 -20.42
C THR A 107 -7.46 -10.27 -20.70
N SER A 108 -7.82 -10.26 -21.96
CA SER A 108 -9.18 -10.15 -22.44
C SER A 108 -9.49 -11.23 -23.47
N PHE A 109 -10.69 -11.77 -23.37
CA PHE A 109 -11.17 -12.88 -24.15
C PHE A 109 -12.55 -12.54 -24.74
N TYR A 110 -12.73 -12.80 -26.01
CA TYR A 110 -14.03 -12.70 -26.69
C TYR A 110 -14.27 -13.99 -27.46
N TYR A 111 -15.45 -14.57 -27.31
CA TYR A 111 -15.87 -15.75 -28.06
C TYR A 111 -17.39 -15.73 -28.32
N LYS A 112 -17.80 -15.58 -29.60
CA LYS A 112 -19.21 -15.65 -30.01
C LYS A 112 -20.18 -14.85 -29.13
N GLY A 113 -19.82 -13.59 -28.83
CA GLY A 113 -20.61 -12.70 -27.98
C GLY A 113 -20.24 -12.76 -26.48
N PHE A 114 -19.58 -13.81 -26.01
CA PHE A 114 -19.05 -13.85 -24.64
C PHE A 114 -17.78 -13.01 -24.54
N THR A 115 -17.70 -12.21 -23.50
CA THR A 115 -16.50 -11.43 -23.15
C THR A 115 -16.08 -11.76 -21.74
N ALA A 116 -14.78 -11.87 -21.52
CA ALA A 116 -14.19 -11.95 -20.20
C ALA A 116 -12.89 -11.12 -20.19
N ALA A 117 -12.65 -10.41 -19.09
CA ALA A 117 -11.40 -9.70 -18.91
C ALA A 117 -10.99 -9.73 -17.43
N VAL A 118 -9.69 -9.80 -17.19
CA VAL A 118 -9.11 -9.69 -15.87
C VAL A 118 -7.85 -8.84 -15.95
N ASN A 119 -7.69 -7.92 -14.99
CA ASN A 119 -6.52 -7.06 -14.86
C ASN A 119 -5.97 -7.13 -13.44
N PHE A 120 -4.66 -7.11 -13.35
CA PHE A 120 -3.91 -7.12 -12.11
C PHE A 120 -3.00 -5.91 -12.08
N ARG A 121 -2.98 -5.21 -10.95
CA ARG A 121 -2.03 -4.14 -10.68
C ARG A 121 -0.94 -4.68 -9.76
N TYR A 122 0.30 -4.40 -10.09
CA TYR A 122 1.44 -4.75 -9.27
C TYR A 122 2.27 -3.53 -8.91
N ARG A 123 2.89 -3.59 -7.75
CA ARG A 123 3.85 -2.65 -7.25
C ARG A 123 4.94 -3.44 -6.52
N ILE A 124 6.18 -3.29 -6.95
CA ILE A 124 7.34 -4.00 -6.44
C ILE A 124 8.35 -2.97 -5.97
N GLY A 125 8.93 -3.20 -4.80
CA GLY A 125 9.83 -2.25 -4.15
C GLY A 125 9.07 -1.09 -3.51
N GLY A 126 9.84 -0.18 -2.92
CA GLY A 126 9.37 0.91 -2.10
C GLY A 126 8.97 0.48 -0.69
N GLN A 127 9.06 1.40 0.23
CA GLN A 127 8.72 1.22 1.64
C GLN A 127 7.53 2.11 2.01
N ILE A 128 6.89 1.78 3.12
CA ILE A 128 5.79 2.55 3.69
C ILE A 128 5.96 2.71 5.19
N PHE A 129 5.65 3.89 5.71
CA PHE A 129 5.51 4.09 7.14
C PHE A 129 4.14 3.59 7.61
N MET A 130 4.13 2.66 8.55
CA MET A 130 2.94 1.98 9.07
C MET A 130 2.22 2.84 10.11
N ASN A 131 1.50 3.87 9.65
CA ASN A 131 0.78 4.82 10.51
C ASN A 131 -0.17 4.15 11.52
N THR A 132 -0.83 3.07 11.14
CA THR A 132 -1.75 2.37 12.04
C THR A 132 -0.99 1.67 13.15
N LEU A 133 0.13 0.99 12.85
CA LEU A 133 0.99 0.41 13.89
C LEU A 133 1.51 1.48 14.84
N TYR A 134 1.97 2.60 14.29
CA TYR A 134 2.49 3.71 15.08
C TYR A 134 1.44 4.36 15.97
N ASN A 135 0.27 4.69 15.42
CA ASN A 135 -0.75 5.47 16.13
C ASN A 135 -1.72 4.61 16.96
N LYS A 136 -2.07 3.39 16.51
CA LYS A 136 -3.13 2.57 17.10
C LYS A 136 -2.59 1.34 17.86
N VAL A 137 -1.32 0.98 17.66
CA VAL A 137 -0.71 -0.16 18.35
C VAL A 137 0.38 0.30 19.30
N GLU A 138 1.34 1.09 18.83
CA GLU A 138 2.44 1.59 19.67
C GLU A 138 2.00 2.71 20.60
N ASN A 139 1.40 3.78 20.07
CA ASN A 139 1.06 4.99 20.79
C ASN A 139 -0.45 5.03 21.17
N ILE A 140 -0.89 4.04 21.96
CA ILE A 140 -2.26 4.01 22.46
C ILE A 140 -2.39 5.05 23.58
N THR A 141 -3.30 6.02 23.40
CA THR A 141 -3.62 6.99 24.45
C THR A 141 -4.60 6.38 25.47
N THR A 142 -4.60 6.90 26.70
CA THR A 142 -5.49 6.41 27.77
C THR A 142 -6.97 6.46 27.37
N SER A 143 -7.39 7.51 26.64
CA SER A 143 -8.76 7.63 26.12
C SER A 143 -9.12 6.53 25.13
N LYS A 144 -8.17 6.05 24.36
CA LYS A 144 -8.36 5.00 23.37
C LYS A 144 -8.44 3.59 23.96
N LEU A 145 -8.02 3.39 25.21
CA LEU A 145 -8.12 2.09 25.90
C LEU A 145 -9.58 1.64 26.12
N LEU A 146 -10.55 2.55 26.05
CA LEU A 146 -11.98 2.25 26.16
C LEU A 146 -12.62 1.82 24.83
N GLU A 147 -11.89 1.94 23.72
CA GLU A 147 -12.35 1.55 22.39
C GLU A 147 -11.84 0.13 22.04
N ASN A 148 -12.37 -0.45 20.95
CA ASN A 148 -11.85 -1.70 20.42
C ASN A 148 -10.39 -1.53 19.99
N GLN A 149 -9.52 -2.36 20.53
CA GLN A 149 -8.08 -2.32 20.26
C GLN A 149 -7.67 -3.34 19.18
N ASP A 150 -6.59 -3.03 18.49
CA ASP A 150 -5.92 -4.00 17.64
C ASP A 150 -5.32 -5.11 18.52
N LYS A 151 -5.59 -6.38 18.19
CA LYS A 151 -5.08 -7.50 18.98
C LYS A 151 -3.53 -7.58 19.03
N ARG A 152 -2.81 -6.97 18.07
CA ARG A 152 -1.35 -6.83 18.13
C ARG A 152 -0.90 -5.97 19.30
N ALA A 153 -1.73 -4.99 19.71
CA ALA A 153 -1.47 -4.19 20.89
C ALA A 153 -1.49 -5.01 22.20
N LEU A 154 -2.12 -6.18 22.19
CA LEU A 154 -2.15 -7.10 23.33
C LEU A 154 -1.04 -8.17 23.24
N HIS A 155 -0.88 -8.79 22.06
CA HIS A 155 -0.03 -9.97 21.91
C HIS A 155 1.43 -9.67 21.57
N ASP A 156 1.70 -8.58 20.87
CA ASP A 156 3.03 -8.25 20.37
C ASP A 156 3.75 -7.19 21.22
N ARG A 157 3.16 -6.82 22.38
CA ARG A 157 3.77 -5.90 23.36
C ARG A 157 4.65 -6.62 24.35
N TRP A 158 5.69 -5.92 24.76
CA TRP A 158 6.55 -6.37 25.86
C TRP A 158 5.76 -6.48 27.18
N GLN A 159 5.90 -7.61 27.88
CA GLN A 159 5.14 -7.94 29.09
C GLN A 159 6.05 -8.28 30.28
N TYR A 160 7.19 -8.91 30.04
CA TYR A 160 8.09 -9.37 31.08
C TYR A 160 9.54 -9.39 30.59
N VAL A 161 10.49 -9.40 31.50
CA VAL A 161 11.94 -9.47 31.23
C VAL A 161 12.28 -10.71 30.42
N GLY A 162 12.96 -10.51 29.30
CA GLY A 162 13.30 -11.55 28.33
C GLY A 162 12.26 -11.76 27.22
N HIS A 163 11.13 -11.03 27.23
CA HIS A 163 10.13 -11.12 26.19
C HIS A 163 10.58 -10.37 24.92
N GLU A 164 10.79 -11.09 23.84
CA GLU A 164 11.02 -10.51 22.50
C GLU A 164 9.70 -9.96 21.95
N ALA A 165 9.58 -8.64 21.89
CA ALA A 165 8.35 -7.96 21.53
C ALA A 165 8.57 -6.96 20.39
N LYS A 166 7.52 -6.71 19.62
CA LYS A 166 7.54 -5.70 18.54
C LYS A 166 7.22 -4.31 19.03
N PHE A 167 6.50 -4.18 20.16
CA PHE A 167 6.02 -2.93 20.70
C PHE A 167 6.41 -2.78 22.17
N LYS A 168 6.59 -1.53 22.59
CA LYS A 168 6.98 -1.19 23.99
C LYS A 168 5.97 -1.70 25.01
N ALA A 169 6.37 -1.75 26.26
CA ALA A 169 5.47 -2.06 27.39
C ALA A 169 4.30 -1.08 27.45
N ILE A 170 3.10 -1.56 27.77
CA ILE A 170 1.91 -0.71 27.91
C ILE A 170 2.05 0.34 29.03
N SER A 171 2.87 0.05 30.03
CA SER A 171 3.19 0.96 31.14
C SER A 171 4.01 2.18 30.72
N GLN A 172 4.63 2.13 29.53
CA GLN A 172 5.37 3.26 28.95
C GLN A 172 4.41 4.17 28.21
N THR A 173 3.86 5.16 28.90
CA THR A 173 2.82 6.07 28.40
C THR A 173 3.35 7.20 27.53
N GLU A 174 4.66 7.47 27.53
CA GLU A 174 5.28 8.48 26.67
C GLU A 174 5.09 8.13 25.20
N THR A 175 4.83 9.13 24.36
CA THR A 175 4.71 8.93 22.92
C THR A 175 6.04 8.50 22.34
N THR A 176 6.09 7.33 21.70
CA THR A 176 7.26 6.86 20.96
C THR A 176 7.50 7.81 19.78
N PRO A 177 8.71 8.32 19.59
CA PRO A 177 9.03 9.14 18.44
C PRO A 177 9.06 8.32 17.13
N ILE A 178 9.06 9.01 16.00
CA ILE A 178 9.15 8.38 14.67
C ILE A 178 10.52 7.68 14.55
N SER A 179 10.48 6.38 14.23
CA SER A 179 11.67 5.56 14.02
C SER A 179 11.52 4.62 12.83
N SER A 180 12.62 4.05 12.37
CA SER A 180 12.62 3.09 11.25
C SER A 180 11.85 1.81 11.53
N ARG A 181 11.51 1.51 12.78
CA ARG A 181 10.77 0.32 13.20
C ARG A 181 9.39 0.20 12.55
N PHE A 182 8.83 1.32 12.10
CA PHE A 182 7.53 1.39 11.44
C PHE A 182 7.62 1.53 9.91
N ILE A 183 8.82 1.42 9.34
CA ILE A 183 9.05 1.46 7.90
C ILE A 183 9.19 0.02 7.42
N GLU A 184 8.30 -0.41 6.54
CA GLU A 184 8.24 -1.78 6.02
C GLU A 184 8.18 -1.80 4.49
N ASP A 185 8.67 -2.89 3.89
CA ASP A 185 8.63 -3.10 2.44
C ASP A 185 7.19 -3.26 1.95
N ASN A 186 6.82 -2.54 0.90
CA ASN A 186 5.46 -2.46 0.39
C ASN A 186 5.33 -3.05 -1.02
N ASN A 187 5.44 -4.36 -1.14
CA ASN A 187 5.13 -5.07 -2.37
C ASN A 187 3.65 -5.41 -2.42
N VAL A 188 2.98 -5.11 -3.53
CA VAL A 188 1.53 -5.26 -3.66
C VAL A 188 1.16 -5.88 -5.00
N LEU A 189 0.28 -6.88 -4.96
CA LEU A 189 -0.45 -7.38 -6.12
C LEU A 189 -1.96 -7.27 -5.84
N THR A 190 -2.65 -6.49 -6.67
CA THR A 190 -4.09 -6.29 -6.56
C THR A 190 -4.79 -6.88 -7.78
N GLY A 191 -5.84 -7.67 -7.57
CA GLY A 191 -6.79 -8.01 -8.61
C GLY A 191 -7.63 -6.77 -8.92
N GLU A 192 -7.19 -5.98 -9.89
CA GLU A 192 -7.72 -4.65 -10.20
C GLU A 192 -9.16 -4.68 -10.66
N SER A 193 -9.45 -5.55 -11.64
CA SER A 193 -10.79 -5.73 -12.16
C SER A 193 -10.97 -7.11 -12.79
N ILE A 194 -12.17 -7.65 -12.63
CA ILE A 194 -12.66 -8.81 -13.38
C ILE A 194 -14.01 -8.49 -13.96
N SER A 195 -14.24 -8.85 -15.22
CA SER A 195 -15.53 -8.69 -15.88
C SER A 195 -15.86 -9.88 -16.76
N ILE A 196 -17.16 -10.21 -16.78
CA ILE A 196 -17.73 -11.22 -17.66
C ILE A 196 -18.94 -10.56 -18.33
N GLY A 197 -19.11 -10.77 -19.62
CA GLY A 197 -20.24 -10.22 -20.36
C GLY A 197 -20.71 -11.14 -21.47
N TYR A 198 -21.91 -10.87 -21.94
CA TYR A 198 -22.49 -11.50 -23.12
C TYR A 198 -23.24 -10.47 -23.93
N GLU A 199 -22.94 -10.40 -25.22
CA GLU A 199 -23.65 -9.59 -26.20
C GLU A 199 -24.42 -10.50 -27.17
N ASN A 200 -25.71 -10.27 -27.30
CA ASN A 200 -26.57 -10.98 -28.24
C ASN A 200 -27.06 -10.00 -29.29
N ASN A 201 -26.84 -10.34 -30.58
CA ASN A 201 -27.26 -9.59 -31.76
C ASN A 201 -28.23 -10.42 -32.61
N GLY A 202 -28.96 -11.39 -31.98
CA GLY A 202 -29.86 -12.28 -32.67
C GLY A 202 -31.08 -11.59 -33.27
N ASP A 203 -31.61 -12.13 -34.41
CA ASP A 203 -32.76 -11.56 -35.13
C ASP A 203 -34.04 -11.47 -34.32
N TRP A 204 -34.16 -12.22 -33.24
CA TRP A 204 -35.27 -12.15 -32.31
C TRP A 204 -35.43 -10.76 -31.66
N LEU A 205 -34.29 -10.05 -31.46
CA LEU A 205 -34.27 -8.69 -30.88
C LEU A 205 -34.96 -7.67 -31.80
N LYS A 206 -34.90 -7.87 -33.10
CA LYS A 206 -35.55 -7.01 -34.09
C LYS A 206 -37.08 -6.95 -33.93
N LYS A 207 -37.70 -8.03 -33.39
CA LYS A 207 -39.12 -8.06 -33.06
C LYS A 207 -39.51 -7.05 -31.98
N PHE A 208 -38.55 -6.64 -31.16
CA PHE A 208 -38.72 -5.64 -30.10
C PHE A 208 -38.11 -4.27 -30.48
N GLY A 209 -37.73 -4.09 -31.76
CA GLY A 209 -37.09 -2.87 -32.25
C GLY A 209 -35.64 -2.69 -31.77
N ALA A 210 -35.05 -3.72 -31.15
CA ALA A 210 -33.70 -3.67 -30.64
C ALA A 210 -32.69 -4.32 -31.59
N SER A 211 -31.48 -3.78 -31.64
CA SER A 211 -30.36 -4.29 -32.45
C SER A 211 -29.35 -5.15 -31.63
N SER A 212 -29.16 -4.86 -30.34
CA SER A 212 -28.32 -5.67 -29.47
C SER A 212 -28.79 -5.64 -28.01
N LEU A 213 -28.52 -6.75 -27.30
CA LEU A 213 -28.70 -6.89 -25.87
C LEU A 213 -27.37 -7.26 -25.24
N THR A 214 -26.89 -6.45 -24.31
CA THR A 214 -25.62 -6.68 -23.61
C THR A 214 -25.90 -6.88 -22.13
N PHE A 215 -25.38 -7.96 -21.57
CA PHE A 215 -25.29 -8.19 -20.13
C PHE A 215 -23.83 -8.17 -19.71
N LYS A 216 -23.52 -7.50 -18.61
CA LYS A 216 -22.15 -7.46 -18.06
C LYS A 216 -22.19 -7.50 -16.54
N ALA A 217 -21.36 -8.37 -15.95
CA ALA A 217 -21.04 -8.38 -14.53
C ALA A 217 -19.58 -7.98 -14.36
N TYR A 218 -19.29 -7.16 -13.38
CA TYR A 218 -17.92 -6.76 -13.09
C TYR A 218 -17.70 -6.52 -11.59
N MET A 219 -16.44 -6.72 -11.17
CA MET A 219 -15.99 -6.50 -9.82
C MET A 219 -14.60 -5.84 -9.86
N ASN A 220 -14.42 -4.81 -9.04
CA ASN A 220 -13.14 -4.16 -8.87
C ASN A 220 -12.49 -4.58 -7.55
N GLU A 221 -11.17 -4.49 -7.47
CA GLU A 221 -10.36 -4.84 -6.30
C GLU A 221 -10.77 -6.18 -5.66
N PHE A 222 -10.92 -7.22 -6.49
CA PHE A 222 -11.46 -8.51 -6.06
C PHE A 222 -10.53 -9.30 -5.13
N PHE A 223 -9.21 -9.00 -5.12
CA PHE A 223 -8.27 -9.41 -4.08
C PHE A 223 -7.09 -8.43 -3.96
N ARG A 224 -6.37 -8.52 -2.85
CA ARG A 224 -5.11 -7.83 -2.61
C ARG A 224 -4.16 -8.71 -1.83
N LEU A 225 -2.96 -8.91 -2.35
CA LEU A 225 -1.81 -9.51 -1.68
C LEU A 225 -0.79 -8.41 -1.42
N SER A 226 -0.24 -8.34 -0.22
CA SER A 226 0.73 -7.31 0.15
C SER A 226 1.67 -7.84 1.22
N THR A 227 2.94 -7.43 1.18
CA THR A 227 3.92 -7.69 2.23
C THR A 227 3.52 -6.99 3.53
N VAL A 228 2.86 -5.83 3.43
CA VAL A 228 2.32 -5.12 4.58
C VAL A 228 0.81 -5.30 4.67
N LYS A 229 0.30 -5.53 5.88
CA LYS A 229 -1.13 -5.57 6.12
C LYS A 229 -1.70 -4.16 6.03
N ASN A 230 -2.26 -3.82 4.88
CA ASN A 230 -2.89 -2.53 4.69
C ASN A 230 -4.24 -2.48 5.42
N GLU A 231 -4.31 -1.66 6.44
CA GLU A 231 -5.43 -1.61 7.36
C GLU A 231 -6.45 -0.56 6.91
N ARG A 232 -7.32 -0.96 6.00
CA ARG A 232 -8.56 -0.20 5.73
C ARG A 232 -9.62 -0.38 6.84
N GLY A 233 -9.36 -1.27 7.81
CA GLY A 233 -10.40 -2.06 8.42
C GLY A 233 -11.08 -1.53 9.65
N ILE A 234 -10.51 -0.60 10.42
CA ILE A 234 -11.17 -0.19 11.67
C ILE A 234 -12.19 0.92 11.41
N ASP A 235 -11.81 1.92 10.61
CA ASP A 235 -12.68 3.06 10.34
C ASP A 235 -13.52 2.87 9.05
N TYR A 236 -13.00 2.13 8.07
CA TYR A 236 -13.66 1.87 6.80
C TYR A 236 -13.52 0.40 6.40
N PRO A 237 -14.46 -0.46 6.77
CA PRO A 237 -14.41 -1.87 6.40
C PRO A 237 -14.40 -2.03 4.88
N TYR A 238 -13.58 -2.96 4.39
CA TYR A 238 -13.49 -3.27 2.98
C TYR A 238 -14.77 -3.93 2.50
N ALA A 239 -15.54 -3.21 1.68
CA ALA A 239 -16.71 -3.76 1.01
C ALA A 239 -16.35 -4.26 -0.39
N ARG A 240 -16.65 -5.52 -0.68
CA ARG A 240 -16.58 -6.07 -2.03
C ARG A 240 -17.93 -5.88 -2.69
N SER A 241 -17.95 -5.24 -3.85
CA SER A 241 -19.17 -5.03 -4.63
C SER A 241 -19.06 -5.71 -5.98
N VAL A 242 -20.12 -6.40 -6.37
CA VAL A 242 -20.32 -6.89 -7.74
C VAL A 242 -21.39 -6.02 -8.38
N SER A 243 -21.08 -5.50 -9.55
CA SER A 243 -22.00 -4.65 -10.32
C SER A 243 -22.47 -5.39 -11.56
N PHE A 244 -23.73 -5.19 -11.89
CA PHE A 244 -24.38 -5.74 -13.08
C PHE A 244 -24.82 -4.59 -13.98
N SER A 245 -24.66 -4.78 -15.28
CA SER A 245 -25.12 -3.83 -16.29
C SER A 245 -25.93 -4.59 -17.34
N LEU A 246 -27.08 -4.04 -17.68
CA LEU A 246 -27.91 -4.49 -18.78
C LEU A 246 -28.02 -3.33 -19.75
N GLY A 247 -27.61 -3.55 -21.00
CA GLY A 247 -27.71 -2.57 -22.08
C GLY A 247 -28.59 -3.07 -23.20
N LEU A 248 -29.47 -2.23 -23.70
CA LEU A 248 -30.30 -2.48 -24.88
C LEU A 248 -30.02 -1.37 -25.89
N ARG A 249 -29.71 -1.74 -27.13
CA ARG A 249 -29.52 -0.80 -28.25
C ARG A 249 -30.67 -0.97 -29.24
N PHE A 250 -31.28 0.12 -29.60
CA PHE A 250 -32.32 0.19 -30.62
C PHE A 250 -31.78 0.59 -31.99
#